data_8bfe3b3f65cf1a94d6fec8da03678044
#
_entry.id   8bfe3b3f65cf1a94d6fec8da03678044
#
_cell.length_a   1.000
_cell.length_b   1.000
_cell.length_c   1.000
_cell.angle_alpha   90.00
_cell.angle_beta   90.00
_cell.angle_gamma   90.00
#
_symmetry.space_group_name_H-M   'P 1'
#
loop_
_entity.id
_entity.type
_entity.pdbx_description
1 polymer ?
#
loop_
_entity_poly.entity_id
_entity_poly.type
_entity_poly.pdbx_seq_one_letter_code
_entity_poly.pdbx_strand_id
1 'polypeptide(L)'
;MTDVTLEKNVALAQPEQPSLGYVPVQHSVLKNAEIIPMSLRSVHFVMPGGVDDPAVPSGGNAYDRRVSLDLPGFGWQVRKHAVDGSWPRPEAAARAELARTLREFPDGTVVLLDGLVACGVPEIIVPQAQRLRLAVLVHLPLGDETGLEPAVAAELDARERTVLRAVPAVIATSDWAVRRLVSHHGLDPERVHVAAPGADIAPLASGTDGVSRLLCVAAVTPRKGQHRLVQALATVTDLPWSCVCVGGLNQDPEYVAALRAQIAEHGIEDRLVLAGPQAGAELDASYHAADLMVLTSYAETYGMAVTEALARGVPVLATDVGGLPEAVGRAPDGGVPGILVPPENPAAIAAELRGWFGEADVRRRLKAAARRRRAALDGWATTARSLAAVLGRLPNEPRRTA
;
A
#
# COMPACT_ATOMS: atom_id res chain seq x y z
N MET A 1 -50.37 -42.74 -50.56
CA MET A 1 -49.69 -43.54 -51.59
C MET A 1 -48.21 -43.37 -51.26
N THR A 2 -47.76 -44.36 -50.50
CA THR A 2 -46.81 -45.48 -50.86
C THR A 2 -45.42 -44.87 -51.23
N ASP A 3 -44.35 -45.21 -50.76
CA ASP A 3 -43.88 -46.35 -49.97
C ASP A 3 -42.34 -46.36 -50.15
N VAL A 4 -41.70 -46.99 -49.20
CA VAL A 4 -40.55 -47.87 -49.23
C VAL A 4 -39.11 -47.26 -49.16
N THR A 5 -38.62 -47.34 -47.94
CA THR A 5 -37.35 -47.92 -47.43
C THR A 5 -36.26 -48.35 -48.42
N LEU A 6 -35.04 -48.08 -48.07
CA LEU A 6 -33.95 -49.08 -48.04
C LEU A 6 -32.73 -48.59 -47.24
N GLU A 7 -32.47 -49.31 -46.15
CA GLU A 7 -31.22 -49.31 -45.37
C GLU A 7 -30.05 -49.82 -46.23
N LYS A 8 -28.89 -49.26 -46.05
CA LYS A 8 -27.62 -49.91 -46.28
C LYS A 8 -26.65 -49.69 -45.14
N ASN A 9 -26.53 -50.69 -44.30
CA ASN A 9 -25.42 -50.88 -43.38
C ASN A 9 -24.10 -50.98 -44.16
N VAL A 10 -23.16 -50.10 -43.79
CA VAL A 10 -21.75 -50.30 -44.10
C VAL A 10 -20.99 -50.31 -42.77
N ALA A 11 -20.58 -51.53 -42.40
CA ALA A 11 -19.68 -51.76 -41.27
C ALA A 11 -18.30 -51.28 -41.66
N LEU A 12 -17.78 -50.27 -40.95
CA LEU A 12 -16.37 -49.90 -41.02
C LEU A 12 -15.61 -50.65 -39.94
N ALA A 13 -14.66 -51.46 -40.37
CA ALA A 13 -13.74 -52.19 -39.52
C ALA A 13 -12.85 -51.24 -38.69
N GLN A 14 -12.74 -51.54 -37.41
CA GLN A 14 -11.79 -50.89 -36.51
C GLN A 14 -10.38 -51.50 -36.75
N PRO A 15 -9.32 -50.67 -36.75
CA PRO A 15 -7.96 -51.22 -36.75
C PRO A 15 -7.56 -51.68 -35.35
N GLU A 16 -6.98 -52.86 -35.28
CA GLU A 16 -6.39 -53.47 -34.08
C GLU A 16 -5.29 -52.61 -33.50
N GLN A 17 -5.36 -52.31 -32.20
CA GLN A 17 -4.26 -51.70 -31.45
C GLN A 17 -3.27 -52.78 -31.01
N PRO A 18 -1.94 -52.52 -31.17
CA PRO A 18 -0.95 -53.44 -30.64
C PRO A 18 -0.89 -53.37 -29.11
N SER A 19 -0.95 -54.49 -28.45
CA SER A 19 -0.76 -54.67 -27.01
C SER A 19 0.66 -54.32 -26.63
N LEU A 20 0.87 -53.14 -26.02
CA LEU A 20 2.10 -52.80 -25.31
C LEU A 20 2.10 -53.50 -23.96
N GLY A 21 3.02 -54.43 -23.79
CA GLY A 21 3.25 -55.16 -22.54
C GLY A 21 3.52 -54.21 -21.38
N TYR A 22 2.76 -54.37 -20.31
CA TYR A 22 2.95 -53.69 -19.01
C TYR A 22 4.23 -54.21 -18.35
N VAL A 23 5.27 -53.39 -18.33
CA VAL A 23 6.45 -53.59 -17.48
C VAL A 23 6.18 -52.93 -16.14
N PRO A 24 6.14 -53.62 -15.02
CA PRO A 24 5.94 -52.97 -13.73
C PRO A 24 7.21 -52.15 -13.37
N VAL A 25 7.05 -50.85 -13.34
CA VAL A 25 8.06 -49.96 -12.75
C VAL A 25 8.10 -50.22 -11.24
N GLN A 26 9.18 -50.81 -10.78
CA GLN A 26 9.48 -50.89 -9.34
C GLN A 26 9.53 -49.48 -8.80
N HIS A 27 8.53 -49.07 -8.01
CA HIS A 27 8.64 -47.91 -7.14
C HIS A 27 9.74 -48.16 -6.13
N SER A 28 10.91 -47.60 -6.37
CA SER A 28 11.89 -47.39 -5.32
C SER A 28 11.26 -46.46 -4.33
N VAL A 29 10.91 -46.98 -3.17
CA VAL A 29 10.52 -46.22 -1.98
C VAL A 29 11.70 -45.28 -1.67
N LEU A 30 11.57 -44.01 -2.05
CA LEU A 30 12.39 -42.95 -1.49
C LEU A 30 12.10 -42.96 0.01
N LYS A 31 13.01 -43.59 0.75
CA LYS A 31 13.03 -43.55 2.22
C LYS A 31 13.02 -42.08 2.61
N ASN A 32 12.03 -41.73 3.44
CA ASN A 32 11.91 -40.56 4.28
C ASN A 32 13.11 -39.61 4.22
N ALA A 33 13.06 -38.60 3.36
CA ALA A 33 13.73 -37.37 3.68
C ALA A 33 13.05 -36.87 4.97
N GLU A 34 13.70 -36.99 6.08
CA GLU A 34 13.33 -36.32 7.32
C GLU A 34 13.14 -34.85 6.94
N ILE A 35 11.89 -34.41 6.89
CA ILE A 35 11.54 -32.99 6.90
C ILE A 35 12.00 -32.52 8.26
N ILE A 36 13.26 -32.08 8.35
CA ILE A 36 13.72 -31.32 9.51
C ILE A 36 12.73 -30.15 9.59
N PRO A 37 11.90 -30.07 10.64
CA PRO A 37 11.01 -28.94 10.77
C PRO A 37 11.93 -27.71 10.86
N MET A 38 11.94 -26.86 9.81
CA MET A 38 12.55 -25.55 9.94
C MET A 38 11.87 -24.91 11.14
N SER A 39 12.61 -24.75 12.24
CA SER A 39 12.09 -24.07 13.41
C SER A 39 11.61 -22.69 12.93
N LEU A 40 10.29 -22.50 12.93
CA LEU A 40 9.67 -21.25 12.55
C LEU A 40 10.29 -20.14 13.41
N ARG A 41 10.96 -19.20 12.78
CA ARG A 41 11.46 -18.01 13.47
C ARG A 41 10.27 -17.22 13.97
N SER A 42 10.33 -16.69 15.19
CA SER A 42 9.24 -15.87 15.73
C SER A 42 9.59 -14.39 15.63
N VAL A 43 8.63 -13.58 15.24
CA VAL A 43 8.69 -12.11 15.28
C VAL A 43 7.50 -11.57 16.07
N HIS A 44 7.78 -10.70 17.04
CA HIS A 44 6.75 -9.92 17.72
C HIS A 44 6.54 -8.62 16.94
N PHE A 45 5.33 -8.41 16.43
CA PHE A 45 4.99 -7.19 15.69
C PHE A 45 4.13 -6.29 16.55
N VAL A 46 4.71 -5.16 16.98
CA VAL A 46 4.05 -4.14 17.80
C VAL A 46 3.52 -3.05 16.88
N MET A 47 2.21 -2.80 16.93
CA MET A 47 1.48 -1.92 16.03
C MET A 47 0.39 -1.14 16.77
N PRO A 48 -0.18 -0.07 16.18
CA PRO A 48 -1.28 0.69 16.81
C PRO A 48 -2.50 -0.17 17.09
N GLY A 49 -3.21 0.12 18.19
CA GLY A 49 -4.41 -0.61 18.62
C GLY A 49 -5.53 -0.64 17.58
N GLY A 50 -5.70 0.42 16.81
CA GLY A 50 -6.69 0.51 15.74
C GLY A 50 -6.33 -0.18 14.42
N VAL A 51 -5.26 -1.00 14.37
CA VAL A 51 -4.77 -1.63 13.13
C VAL A 51 -5.82 -2.48 12.41
N ASP A 52 -6.67 -3.16 13.16
CA ASP A 52 -7.72 -4.05 12.62
C ASP A 52 -9.10 -3.37 12.55
N ASP A 53 -9.23 -2.08 12.93
CA ASP A 53 -10.49 -1.34 12.90
C ASP A 53 -10.85 -0.91 11.45
N PRO A 54 -11.96 -1.42 10.88
CA PRO A 54 -12.40 -1.05 9.54
C PRO A 54 -12.93 0.40 9.45
N ALA A 55 -13.27 1.03 10.59
CA ALA A 55 -13.72 2.41 10.63
C ALA A 55 -12.57 3.42 10.49
N VAL A 56 -11.31 2.96 10.65
CA VAL A 56 -10.10 3.78 10.55
C VAL A 56 -9.18 3.22 9.44
N PRO A 57 -9.62 3.22 8.17
CA PRO A 57 -8.80 2.71 7.09
C PRO A 57 -7.59 3.62 6.88
N SER A 58 -6.40 3.04 6.94
CA SER A 58 -5.15 3.71 6.57
C SER A 58 -4.27 2.78 5.75
N GLY A 59 -3.40 3.35 4.91
CA GLY A 59 -2.43 2.58 4.14
C GLY A 59 -1.45 1.82 5.06
N GLY A 60 -1.01 2.43 6.16
CA GLY A 60 -0.16 1.79 7.16
C GLY A 60 -0.84 0.57 7.79
N ASN A 61 -2.07 0.73 8.29
CA ASN A 61 -2.82 -0.38 8.87
C ASN A 61 -3.06 -1.52 7.86
N ALA A 62 -3.34 -1.19 6.58
CA ALA A 62 -3.50 -2.18 5.53
C ALA A 62 -2.20 -2.94 5.26
N TYR A 63 -1.07 -2.24 5.23
CA TYR A 63 0.25 -2.82 5.10
C TYR A 63 0.57 -3.77 6.26
N ASP A 64 0.40 -3.32 7.49
CA ASP A 64 0.72 -4.10 8.71
C ASP A 64 -0.13 -5.38 8.81
N ARG A 65 -1.43 -5.28 8.53
CA ARG A 65 -2.31 -6.46 8.44
C ARG A 65 -1.79 -7.44 7.39
N ARG A 66 -1.49 -6.95 6.18
CA ARG A 66 -1.09 -7.81 5.08
C ARG A 66 0.23 -8.51 5.35
N VAL A 67 1.23 -7.78 5.83
CA VAL A 67 2.53 -8.35 6.21
C VAL A 67 2.40 -9.38 7.32
N SER A 68 1.54 -9.11 8.30
CA SER A 68 1.27 -10.08 9.38
C SER A 68 0.69 -11.40 8.88
N LEU A 69 -0.10 -11.37 7.79
CA LEU A 69 -0.70 -12.54 7.17
C LEU A 69 0.28 -13.28 6.25
N ASP A 70 1.17 -12.56 5.56
CA ASP A 70 2.01 -13.13 4.51
C ASP A 70 3.40 -13.60 5.02
N LEU A 71 3.95 -13.01 6.09
CA LEU A 71 5.24 -13.41 6.69
C LEU A 71 5.33 -14.90 7.06
N PRO A 72 4.25 -15.58 7.52
CA PRO A 72 4.30 -17.02 7.78
C PRO A 72 4.72 -17.85 6.56
N GLY A 73 4.34 -17.44 5.35
CA GLY A 73 4.78 -18.05 4.10
C GLY A 73 6.28 -17.96 3.83
N PHE A 74 7.00 -17.13 4.58
CA PHE A 74 8.46 -16.93 4.49
C PHE A 74 9.20 -17.37 5.75
N GLY A 75 8.61 -18.28 6.54
CA GLY A 75 9.26 -18.93 7.67
C GLY A 75 9.25 -18.14 8.98
N TRP A 76 8.32 -17.17 9.13
CA TRP A 76 8.17 -16.38 10.33
C TRP A 76 6.81 -16.59 11.00
N GLN A 77 6.79 -16.95 12.26
CA GLN A 77 5.59 -16.91 13.10
C GLN A 77 5.39 -15.48 13.62
N VAL A 78 4.32 -14.81 13.20
CA VAL A 78 4.01 -13.44 13.65
C VAL A 78 3.16 -13.48 14.91
N ARG A 79 3.62 -12.78 15.95
CA ARG A 79 2.86 -12.51 17.18
C ARG A 79 2.51 -11.04 17.21
N LYS A 80 1.25 -10.71 16.97
CA LYS A 80 0.76 -9.34 16.97
C LYS A 80 0.60 -8.80 18.39
N HIS A 81 1.02 -7.54 18.59
CA HIS A 81 0.83 -6.76 19.81
C HIS A 81 0.26 -5.40 19.41
N ALA A 82 -1.06 -5.30 19.40
CA ALA A 82 -1.76 -4.05 19.20
C ALA A 82 -1.70 -3.24 20.50
N VAL A 83 -1.18 -2.02 20.44
CA VAL A 83 -1.05 -1.14 21.61
C VAL A 83 -1.94 0.10 21.44
N ASP A 84 -2.88 0.26 22.36
CA ASP A 84 -3.77 1.41 22.36
C ASP A 84 -3.00 2.69 22.71
N GLY A 85 -3.49 3.83 22.25
CA GLY A 85 -2.92 5.14 22.58
C GLY A 85 -3.00 6.13 21.41
N SER A 86 -2.81 7.40 21.75
CA SER A 86 -2.79 8.51 20.80
C SER A 86 -1.40 8.66 20.16
N TRP A 87 -0.98 7.63 19.41
CA TRP A 87 0.33 7.62 18.75
C TRP A 87 0.42 8.70 17.65
N PRO A 88 1.57 9.36 17.50
CA PRO A 88 2.89 9.15 18.14
C PRO A 88 3.08 9.90 19.47
N ARG A 89 2.06 10.51 20.05
CA ARG A 89 2.10 11.28 21.31
C ARG A 89 1.17 10.64 22.36
N PRO A 90 1.52 9.42 22.81
CA PRO A 90 0.65 8.66 23.70
C PRO A 90 0.61 9.26 25.10
N GLU A 91 -0.50 9.08 25.78
CA GLU A 91 -0.70 9.35 27.18
C GLU A 91 0.12 8.38 28.07
N ALA A 92 0.23 8.70 29.35
CA ALA A 92 1.07 7.94 30.30
C ALA A 92 0.70 6.46 30.40
N ALA A 93 -0.59 6.12 30.32
CA ALA A 93 -1.08 4.73 30.37
C ALA A 93 -0.57 3.92 29.17
N ALA A 94 -0.71 4.44 27.95
CA ALA A 94 -0.24 3.80 26.72
C ALA A 94 1.30 3.63 26.72
N ARG A 95 2.04 4.62 27.21
CA ARG A 95 3.51 4.53 27.40
C ARG A 95 3.90 3.41 28.36
N ALA A 96 3.19 3.32 29.49
CA ALA A 96 3.44 2.27 30.50
C ALA A 96 3.12 0.87 29.93
N GLU A 97 2.04 0.74 29.18
CA GLU A 97 1.64 -0.51 28.52
C GLU A 97 2.68 -0.97 27.48
N LEU A 98 3.11 -0.08 26.58
CA LEU A 98 4.18 -0.39 25.63
C LEU A 98 5.48 -0.81 26.33
N ALA A 99 5.88 -0.05 27.36
CA ALA A 99 7.08 -0.37 28.12
C ALA A 99 6.98 -1.73 28.85
N ARG A 100 5.78 -2.08 29.36
CA ARG A 100 5.50 -3.39 29.96
C ARG A 100 5.61 -4.50 28.92
N THR A 101 4.93 -4.35 27.79
CA THR A 101 4.91 -5.33 26.69
C THR A 101 6.34 -5.64 26.21
N LEU A 102 7.15 -4.60 25.99
CA LEU A 102 8.52 -4.80 25.53
C LEU A 102 9.41 -5.48 26.59
N ARG A 103 9.22 -5.18 27.89
CA ARG A 103 9.99 -5.81 28.98
C ARG A 103 9.70 -7.31 29.16
N GLU A 104 8.50 -7.74 28.80
CA GLU A 104 8.11 -9.16 28.87
C GLU A 104 8.79 -10.03 27.81
N PHE A 105 9.34 -9.43 26.75
CA PHE A 105 10.06 -10.19 25.74
C PHE A 105 11.43 -10.62 26.24
N PRO A 106 11.81 -11.89 26.07
CA PRO A 106 13.17 -12.37 26.37
C PRO A 106 14.23 -11.63 25.56
N ASP A 107 15.44 -11.54 26.09
CA ASP A 107 16.59 -11.00 25.37
C ASP A 107 16.83 -11.77 24.06
N GLY A 108 17.24 -11.06 23.01
CA GLY A 108 17.43 -11.61 21.67
C GLY A 108 16.15 -11.83 20.87
N THR A 109 14.97 -11.54 21.43
CA THR A 109 13.70 -11.60 20.69
C THR A 109 13.70 -10.65 19.51
N VAL A 110 13.25 -11.13 18.34
CA VAL A 110 13.05 -10.31 17.15
C VAL A 110 11.74 -9.54 17.28
N VAL A 111 11.82 -8.21 17.19
CA VAL A 111 10.67 -7.33 17.29
C VAL A 111 10.63 -6.39 16.09
N LEU A 112 9.54 -6.42 15.37
CA LEU A 112 9.17 -5.42 14.36
C LEU A 112 8.28 -4.39 15.04
N LEU A 113 8.59 -3.12 14.89
CA LEU A 113 7.85 -2.01 15.48
C LEU A 113 7.28 -1.13 14.35
N ASP A 114 6.00 -0.82 14.39
CA ASP A 114 5.47 0.27 13.60
C ASP A 114 6.11 1.60 14.05
N GLY A 115 6.56 2.41 13.10
CA GLY A 115 7.23 3.68 13.35
C GLY A 115 6.34 4.70 14.06
N LEU A 116 5.02 4.67 13.82
CA LEU A 116 4.07 5.54 14.52
C LEU A 116 4.08 5.26 16.04
N VAL A 117 4.20 4.00 16.44
CA VAL A 117 4.29 3.60 17.86
C VAL A 117 5.70 3.84 18.41
N ALA A 118 6.72 3.48 17.65
CA ALA A 118 8.09 3.46 18.16
C ALA A 118 8.73 4.86 18.22
N CYS A 119 8.58 5.65 17.15
CA CYS A 119 9.40 6.84 16.96
C CYS A 119 9.02 8.02 17.86
N GLY A 120 7.80 8.00 18.43
CA GLY A 120 7.36 9.03 19.38
C GLY A 120 7.88 8.87 20.81
N VAL A 121 8.50 7.73 21.15
CA VAL A 121 8.85 7.37 22.55
C VAL A 121 10.27 6.81 22.68
N PRO A 122 11.32 7.59 22.31
CA PRO A 122 12.71 7.13 22.33
C PRO A 122 13.15 6.64 23.71
N GLU A 123 12.65 7.20 24.80
CA GLU A 123 12.96 6.79 26.17
C GLU A 123 12.49 5.36 26.50
N ILE A 124 11.53 4.80 25.73
CA ILE A 124 11.09 3.42 25.87
C ILE A 124 11.87 2.50 24.92
N ILE A 125 12.05 2.91 23.66
CA ILE A 125 12.60 2.06 22.59
C ILE A 125 14.13 1.93 22.66
N VAL A 126 14.85 3.04 22.89
CA VAL A 126 16.31 3.04 22.85
C VAL A 126 16.94 2.06 23.87
N PRO A 127 16.48 1.99 25.13
CA PRO A 127 16.98 0.97 26.06
C PRO A 127 16.75 -0.47 25.60
N GLN A 128 15.65 -0.73 24.86
CA GLN A 128 15.34 -2.07 24.38
C GLN A 128 16.24 -2.50 23.22
N ALA A 129 16.80 -1.57 22.44
CA ALA A 129 17.72 -1.89 21.36
C ALA A 129 19.02 -2.56 21.84
N GLN A 130 19.32 -2.50 23.15
CA GLN A 130 20.47 -3.14 23.76
C GLN A 130 20.25 -4.64 24.08
N ARG A 131 18.99 -5.12 24.07
CA ARG A 131 18.66 -6.51 24.41
C ARG A 131 17.74 -7.19 23.42
N LEU A 132 16.94 -6.43 22.65
CA LEU A 132 16.06 -6.95 21.62
C LEU A 132 16.65 -6.71 20.23
N ARG A 133 16.27 -7.55 19.28
CA ARG A 133 16.63 -7.44 17.87
C ARG A 133 15.55 -6.64 17.17
N LEU A 134 15.70 -5.32 17.17
CA LEU A 134 14.66 -4.39 16.72
C LEU A 134 14.77 -4.07 15.22
N ALA A 135 13.62 -4.03 14.55
CA ALA A 135 13.46 -3.37 13.26
C ALA A 135 12.28 -2.38 13.38
N VAL A 136 12.43 -1.19 12.79
CA VAL A 136 11.35 -0.18 12.75
C VAL A 136 10.85 -0.03 11.33
N LEU A 137 9.54 -0.17 11.12
CA LEU A 137 8.85 0.03 9.86
C LEU A 137 8.25 1.44 9.81
N VAL A 138 8.77 2.27 8.92
CA VAL A 138 8.36 3.67 8.77
C VAL A 138 7.39 3.80 7.59
N HIS A 139 6.12 4.02 7.89
CA HIS A 139 5.09 4.30 6.88
C HIS A 139 5.10 5.75 6.41
N LEU A 140 5.28 6.69 7.34
CA LEU A 140 5.45 8.13 7.09
C LEU A 140 6.37 8.67 8.17
N PRO A 141 7.42 9.45 7.82
CA PRO A 141 8.21 10.16 8.82
C PRO A 141 7.32 11.08 9.66
N LEU A 142 7.48 11.05 10.97
CA LEU A 142 6.57 11.74 11.90
C LEU A 142 6.51 13.26 11.67
N GLY A 143 7.62 13.85 11.29
CA GLY A 143 7.71 15.28 10.98
C GLY A 143 7.12 15.68 9.62
N ASP A 144 6.85 14.71 8.73
CA ASP A 144 6.31 14.97 7.39
C ASP A 144 4.75 14.99 7.39
N GLU A 145 4.09 14.79 8.54
CA GLU A 145 2.64 14.95 8.65
C GLU A 145 2.24 16.44 8.55
N THR A 146 1.19 16.71 7.77
CA THR A 146 0.72 18.07 7.56
C THR A 146 -0.22 18.53 8.68
N GLY A 147 -0.25 19.84 8.91
CA GLY A 147 -1.08 20.45 9.96
C GLY A 147 -0.46 20.41 11.36
N LEU A 148 0.77 19.91 11.49
CA LEU A 148 1.50 20.00 12.75
C LEU A 148 2.05 21.41 12.96
N GLU A 149 1.94 21.92 14.18
CA GLU A 149 2.67 23.11 14.59
C GLU A 149 4.18 22.88 14.42
N PRO A 150 4.96 23.86 13.90
CA PRO A 150 6.37 23.67 13.59
C PRO A 150 7.21 23.13 14.76
N ALA A 151 6.90 23.56 15.99
CA ALA A 151 7.59 23.06 17.18
C ALA A 151 7.29 21.58 17.46
N VAL A 152 6.05 21.13 17.21
CA VAL A 152 5.64 19.74 17.36
C VAL A 152 6.29 18.86 16.28
N ALA A 153 6.29 19.33 15.03
CA ALA A 153 6.97 18.63 13.93
C ALA A 153 8.47 18.45 14.22
N ALA A 154 9.15 19.50 14.68
CA ALA A 154 10.56 19.44 15.05
C ALA A 154 10.84 18.51 16.25
N GLU A 155 9.95 18.48 17.24
CA GLU A 155 10.05 17.54 18.37
C GLU A 155 9.93 16.10 17.90
N LEU A 156 8.91 15.78 17.09
CA LEU A 156 8.67 14.45 16.57
C LEU A 156 9.82 13.98 15.67
N ASP A 157 10.35 14.88 14.82
CA ASP A 157 11.52 14.61 13.98
C ASP A 157 12.77 14.25 14.82
N ALA A 158 13.01 14.98 15.90
CA ALA A 158 14.14 14.71 16.80
C ALA A 158 13.98 13.37 17.54
N ARG A 159 12.76 13.04 17.98
CA ARG A 159 12.43 11.75 18.61
C ARG A 159 12.62 10.60 17.64
N GLU A 160 12.06 10.71 16.43
CA GLU A 160 12.22 9.71 15.38
C GLU A 160 13.69 9.45 15.04
N ARG A 161 14.47 10.52 14.82
CA ARG A 161 15.91 10.43 14.58
C ARG A 161 16.63 9.65 15.69
N THR A 162 16.27 9.91 16.95
CA THR A 162 16.86 9.22 18.10
C THR A 162 16.58 7.72 18.07
N VAL A 163 15.36 7.31 17.79
CA VAL A 163 14.98 5.89 17.68
C VAL A 163 15.65 5.24 16.48
N LEU A 164 15.56 5.84 15.30
CA LEU A 164 16.07 5.23 14.06
C LEU A 164 17.59 5.08 14.06
N ARG A 165 18.31 5.95 14.76
CA ARG A 165 19.76 5.80 14.96
C ARG A 165 20.11 4.68 15.93
N ALA A 166 19.26 4.36 16.88
CA ALA A 166 19.52 3.33 17.89
C ALA A 166 19.23 1.90 17.41
N VAL A 167 18.25 1.72 16.50
CA VAL A 167 17.85 0.36 16.04
C VAL A 167 18.77 -0.17 14.93
N PRO A 168 18.98 -1.49 14.85
CA PRO A 168 19.87 -2.10 13.84
C PRO A 168 19.29 -2.08 12.42
N ALA A 169 17.98 -2.05 12.24
CA ALA A 169 17.35 -2.00 10.92
C ALA A 169 16.16 -1.04 10.90
N VAL A 170 16.04 -0.30 9.81
CA VAL A 170 14.91 0.56 9.47
C VAL A 170 14.34 0.07 8.14
N ILE A 171 13.02 -0.04 8.05
CA ILE A 171 12.32 -0.50 6.86
C ILE A 171 11.44 0.65 6.38
N ALA A 172 11.53 0.98 5.10
CA ALA A 172 10.78 2.03 4.45
C ALA A 172 9.96 1.47 3.29
N THR A 173 8.92 2.20 2.89
CA THR A 173 7.92 1.74 1.91
C THR A 173 8.27 2.05 0.45
N SER A 174 9.37 2.78 0.20
CA SER A 174 9.86 3.12 -1.15
C SER A 174 11.34 3.49 -1.15
N ASP A 175 11.97 3.50 -2.32
CA ASP A 175 13.35 4.00 -2.47
C ASP A 175 13.42 5.51 -2.14
N TRP A 176 12.37 6.28 -2.48
CA TRP A 176 12.29 7.67 -2.07
C TRP A 176 12.31 7.82 -0.54
N ALA A 177 11.52 7.01 0.17
CA ALA A 177 11.47 7.04 1.62
C ALA A 177 12.82 6.65 2.26
N VAL A 178 13.53 5.66 1.69
CA VAL A 178 14.90 5.31 2.10
C VAL A 178 15.82 6.53 1.94
N ARG A 179 15.88 7.14 0.75
CA ARG A 179 16.71 8.34 0.53
C ARG A 179 16.36 9.48 1.48
N ARG A 180 15.07 9.70 1.73
CA ARG A 180 14.57 10.72 2.66
C ARG A 180 15.06 10.47 4.08
N LEU A 181 14.89 9.24 4.61
CA LEU A 181 15.31 8.86 5.95
C LEU A 181 16.84 8.91 6.12
N VAL A 182 17.58 8.38 5.14
CA VAL A 182 19.05 8.40 5.16
C VAL A 182 19.57 9.83 5.17
N SER A 183 19.14 10.68 4.24
CA SER A 183 19.65 12.04 4.12
C SER A 183 19.22 12.94 5.28
N HIS A 184 17.95 12.83 5.71
CA HIS A 184 17.39 13.72 6.72
C HIS A 184 17.84 13.38 8.16
N HIS A 185 17.83 12.08 8.50
CA HIS A 185 18.23 11.64 9.84
C HIS A 185 19.72 11.27 9.95
N GLY A 186 20.45 11.28 8.83
CA GLY A 186 21.88 10.90 8.79
C GLY A 186 22.05 9.43 9.19
N LEU A 187 21.22 8.55 8.65
CA LEU A 187 21.28 7.10 8.90
C LEU A 187 22.33 6.45 8.00
N ASP A 188 22.91 5.36 8.49
CA ASP A 188 23.73 4.48 7.67
C ASP A 188 22.86 3.80 6.59
N PRO A 189 23.14 4.01 5.28
CA PRO A 189 22.34 3.43 4.20
C PRO A 189 22.22 1.90 4.26
N GLU A 190 23.24 1.19 4.81
CA GLU A 190 23.21 -0.27 4.93
C GLU A 190 22.16 -0.77 5.94
N ARG A 191 21.66 0.11 6.79
CA ARG A 191 20.66 -0.20 7.81
C ARG A 191 19.22 0.14 7.38
N VAL A 192 19.06 0.82 6.26
CA VAL A 192 17.75 1.25 5.77
C VAL A 192 17.36 0.44 4.53
N HIS A 193 16.27 -0.28 4.62
CA HIS A 193 15.85 -1.26 3.62
C HIS A 193 14.49 -0.90 3.04
N VAL A 194 14.28 -1.24 1.76
CA VAL A 194 12.97 -1.12 1.12
C VAL A 194 12.15 -2.39 1.32
N ALA A 195 10.90 -2.23 1.75
CA ALA A 195 9.85 -3.21 1.59
C ALA A 195 8.60 -2.50 1.05
N ALA A 196 8.57 -2.29 -0.26
CA ALA A 196 7.46 -1.59 -0.90
C ALA A 196 6.14 -2.37 -0.76
N PRO A 197 4.99 -1.69 -0.58
CA PRO A 197 3.69 -2.34 -0.57
C PRO A 197 3.44 -3.09 -1.86
N GLY A 198 2.91 -4.30 -1.75
CA GLY A 198 2.43 -5.06 -2.90
C GLY A 198 1.07 -4.57 -3.37
N ALA A 199 0.68 -4.97 -4.58
CA ALA A 199 -0.66 -4.80 -5.09
C ALA A 199 -1.32 -6.18 -5.30
N ASP A 200 -2.59 -6.31 -4.95
CA ASP A 200 -3.36 -7.50 -5.24
C ASP A 200 -3.76 -7.54 -6.72
N ILE A 201 -3.75 -8.73 -7.30
CA ILE A 201 -4.30 -8.94 -8.64
C ILE A 201 -5.82 -8.67 -8.56
N ALA A 202 -6.30 -7.77 -9.41
CA ALA A 202 -7.70 -7.40 -9.46
C ALA A 202 -8.26 -7.50 -10.89
N PRO A 203 -9.57 -7.68 -11.08
CA PRO A 203 -10.20 -7.56 -12.39
C PRO A 203 -9.94 -6.19 -13.02
N LEU A 204 -9.92 -6.11 -14.35
CA LEU A 204 -9.85 -4.82 -15.03
C LEU A 204 -11.10 -3.99 -14.73
N ALA A 205 -10.91 -2.72 -14.44
CA ALA A 205 -12.02 -1.77 -14.31
C ALA A 205 -12.74 -1.63 -15.65
N SER A 206 -14.07 -1.67 -15.61
CA SER A 206 -14.90 -1.37 -16.80
C SER A 206 -14.97 0.12 -17.06
N GLY A 207 -14.88 0.93 -16.01
CA GLY A 207 -15.17 2.35 -16.07
C GLY A 207 -16.66 2.61 -16.30
N THR A 208 -16.98 3.83 -16.73
CA THR A 208 -18.35 4.21 -17.13
C THR A 208 -18.44 4.42 -18.65
N ASP A 209 -18.27 5.65 -19.13
CA ASP A 209 -18.18 6.02 -20.55
C ASP A 209 -16.74 6.04 -21.06
N GLY A 210 -15.80 5.70 -20.19
CA GLY A 210 -14.38 5.71 -20.46
C GLY A 210 -13.70 7.06 -20.23
N VAL A 211 -14.40 8.08 -19.71
CA VAL A 211 -13.91 9.46 -19.59
C VAL A 211 -14.29 10.10 -18.26
N SER A 212 -15.57 10.04 -17.87
CA SER A 212 -16.17 11.03 -16.99
C SER A 212 -16.08 10.70 -15.49
N ARG A 213 -15.81 9.45 -15.11
CA ARG A 213 -15.79 9.05 -13.70
C ARG A 213 -14.40 9.17 -13.09
N LEU A 214 -14.22 10.20 -12.27
CA LEU A 214 -13.01 10.41 -11.47
C LEU A 214 -13.14 9.73 -10.10
N LEU A 215 -12.03 9.18 -9.60
CA LEU A 215 -11.96 8.57 -8.28
C LEU A 215 -10.75 9.13 -7.51
N CYS A 216 -10.97 9.51 -6.25
CA CYS A 216 -9.91 9.84 -5.31
C CYS A 216 -10.03 8.90 -4.11
N VAL A 217 -9.01 8.08 -3.85
CA VAL A 217 -8.99 7.16 -2.70
C VAL A 217 -7.92 7.62 -1.72
N ALA A 218 -8.35 8.32 -0.68
CA ALA A 218 -7.49 8.86 0.37
C ALA A 218 -8.34 9.33 1.56
N ALA A 219 -7.82 9.22 2.78
CA ALA A 219 -8.43 9.90 3.93
C ALA A 219 -8.59 11.39 3.64
N VAL A 220 -9.68 12.00 4.08
CA VAL A 220 -9.94 13.42 3.84
C VAL A 220 -9.22 14.24 4.89
N THR A 221 -7.99 14.63 4.55
CA THR A 221 -7.07 15.38 5.43
C THR A 221 -6.28 16.42 4.61
N PRO A 222 -5.74 17.46 5.24
CA PRO A 222 -4.94 18.48 4.56
C PRO A 222 -3.82 17.88 3.71
N ARG A 223 -3.12 16.86 4.20
CA ARG A 223 -2.02 16.17 3.51
C ARG A 223 -2.41 15.55 2.17
N LYS A 224 -3.66 15.11 2.03
CA LYS A 224 -4.17 14.49 0.81
C LYS A 224 -4.67 15.51 -0.23
N GLY A 225 -4.79 16.78 0.15
CA GLY A 225 -4.96 17.90 -0.78
C GLY A 225 -6.26 17.92 -1.57
N GLN A 226 -7.34 17.29 -1.08
CA GLN A 226 -8.63 17.27 -1.81
C GLN A 226 -9.17 18.67 -2.12
N HIS A 227 -8.85 19.69 -1.30
CA HIS A 227 -9.21 21.08 -1.58
C HIS A 227 -8.57 21.61 -2.89
N ARG A 228 -7.38 21.10 -3.28
CA ARG A 228 -6.77 21.43 -4.57
C ARG A 228 -7.48 20.75 -5.73
N LEU A 229 -7.95 19.51 -5.51
CA LEU A 229 -8.81 18.83 -6.48
C LEU A 229 -10.12 19.60 -6.69
N VAL A 230 -10.78 20.04 -5.61
CA VAL A 230 -11.99 20.86 -5.69
C VAL A 230 -11.73 22.15 -6.48
N GLN A 231 -10.65 22.87 -6.17
CA GLN A 231 -10.26 24.08 -6.91
C GLN A 231 -10.06 23.82 -8.41
N ALA A 232 -9.40 22.73 -8.77
CA ALA A 232 -9.19 22.37 -10.17
C ALA A 232 -10.51 22.01 -10.86
N LEU A 233 -11.33 21.18 -10.24
CA LEU A 233 -12.62 20.73 -10.79
C LEU A 233 -13.61 21.90 -10.96
N ALA A 234 -13.60 22.87 -10.08
CA ALA A 234 -14.40 24.10 -10.19
C ALA A 234 -14.09 24.92 -11.45
N THR A 235 -12.90 24.82 -12.01
CA THR A 235 -12.50 25.53 -13.24
C THR A 235 -12.81 24.78 -14.53
N VAL A 236 -13.31 23.55 -14.43
CA VAL A 236 -13.62 22.67 -15.58
C VAL A 236 -15.07 22.18 -15.53
N THR A 237 -16.00 23.00 -15.02
CA THR A 237 -17.43 22.70 -14.92
C THR A 237 -18.12 22.59 -16.27
N ASP A 238 -17.53 23.16 -17.32
CA ASP A 238 -17.95 23.02 -18.72
C ASP A 238 -17.76 21.59 -19.27
N LEU A 239 -17.03 20.72 -18.58
CA LEU A 239 -16.77 19.35 -18.99
C LEU A 239 -17.65 18.35 -18.23
N PRO A 240 -17.99 17.20 -18.86
CA PRO A 240 -18.84 16.18 -18.24
C PRO A 240 -18.06 15.28 -17.30
N TRP A 241 -17.87 15.65 -16.05
CA TRP A 241 -17.21 14.83 -15.04
C TRP A 241 -18.10 14.58 -13.81
N SER A 242 -17.82 13.50 -13.11
CA SER A 242 -18.24 13.25 -11.74
C SER A 242 -17.05 12.72 -10.95
N CYS A 243 -16.94 13.06 -9.67
CA CYS A 243 -15.83 12.67 -8.81
C CYS A 243 -16.33 12.06 -7.52
N VAL A 244 -15.76 10.92 -7.13
CA VAL A 244 -15.99 10.32 -5.81
C VAL A 244 -14.71 10.32 -5.04
N CYS A 245 -14.73 10.91 -3.84
CA CYS A 245 -13.66 10.86 -2.86
C CYS A 245 -14.01 9.80 -1.81
N VAL A 246 -13.26 8.72 -1.78
CA VAL A 246 -13.39 7.60 -0.84
C VAL A 246 -12.30 7.69 0.21
N GLY A 247 -12.67 7.66 1.49
CA GLY A 247 -11.72 7.66 2.60
C GLY A 247 -12.32 8.19 3.89
N GLY A 248 -11.60 8.00 5.00
CA GLY A 248 -12.03 8.42 6.33
C GLY A 248 -12.31 9.92 6.41
N LEU A 249 -13.40 10.28 7.12
CA LEU A 249 -13.87 11.66 7.31
C LEU A 249 -13.70 12.15 8.75
N ASN A 250 -13.19 11.32 9.63
CA ASN A 250 -13.14 11.56 11.07
C ASN A 250 -11.74 11.92 11.61
N GLN A 251 -10.71 11.88 10.77
CA GLN A 251 -9.33 12.22 11.17
C GLN A 251 -9.13 13.73 11.37
N ASP A 252 -9.81 14.54 10.54
CA ASP A 252 -9.79 16.01 10.61
C ASP A 252 -11.18 16.56 10.28
N PRO A 253 -12.10 16.62 11.24
CA PRO A 253 -13.48 17.08 11.02
C PRO A 253 -13.54 18.55 10.55
N GLU A 254 -12.61 19.40 10.98
CA GLU A 254 -12.57 20.82 10.59
C GLU A 254 -12.23 20.95 9.09
N TYR A 255 -11.23 20.20 8.65
CA TYR A 255 -10.86 20.15 7.24
C TYR A 255 -12.02 19.60 6.37
N VAL A 256 -12.71 18.55 6.83
CA VAL A 256 -13.87 17.99 6.13
C VAL A 256 -15.00 19.02 6.02
N ALA A 257 -15.27 19.78 7.09
CA ALA A 257 -16.27 20.84 7.09
C ALA A 257 -15.89 21.97 6.10
N ALA A 258 -14.63 22.40 6.13
CA ALA A 258 -14.11 23.40 5.19
C ALA A 258 -14.18 22.93 3.73
N LEU A 259 -13.86 21.66 3.47
CA LEU A 259 -13.92 21.07 2.13
C LEU A 259 -15.36 21.00 1.60
N ARG A 260 -16.33 20.64 2.45
CA ARG A 260 -17.76 20.66 2.09
C ARG A 260 -18.24 22.07 1.78
N ALA A 261 -17.84 23.07 2.58
CA ALA A 261 -18.16 24.47 2.31
C ALA A 261 -17.57 24.92 0.97
N GLN A 262 -16.34 24.56 0.65
CA GLN A 262 -15.71 24.88 -0.62
C GLN A 262 -16.43 24.22 -1.81
N ILE A 263 -16.85 22.96 -1.70
CA ILE A 263 -17.63 22.25 -2.72
C ILE A 263 -18.94 23.01 -3.00
N ALA A 264 -19.65 23.40 -1.93
CA ALA A 264 -20.90 24.16 -2.03
C ALA A 264 -20.69 25.57 -2.62
N GLU A 265 -19.65 26.28 -2.21
CA GLU A 265 -19.29 27.60 -2.76
C GLU A 265 -19.07 27.57 -4.28
N HIS A 266 -18.51 26.47 -4.78
CA HIS A 266 -18.30 26.27 -6.22
C HIS A 266 -19.51 25.69 -6.96
N GLY A 267 -20.59 25.30 -6.26
CA GLY A 267 -21.81 24.75 -6.86
C GLY A 267 -21.59 23.41 -7.58
N ILE A 268 -20.74 22.54 -7.00
CA ILE A 268 -20.38 21.25 -7.61
C ILE A 268 -20.78 20.04 -6.74
N GLU A 269 -21.69 20.22 -5.78
CA GLU A 269 -22.14 19.19 -4.84
C GLU A 269 -22.77 17.97 -5.54
N ASP A 270 -23.47 18.20 -6.63
CA ASP A 270 -24.10 17.15 -7.43
C ASP A 270 -23.07 16.31 -8.22
N ARG A 271 -21.84 16.79 -8.34
CA ARG A 271 -20.78 16.20 -9.16
C ARG A 271 -19.61 15.64 -8.37
N LEU A 272 -19.36 16.17 -7.15
CA LEU A 272 -18.29 15.72 -6.26
C LEU A 272 -18.85 15.24 -4.93
N VAL A 273 -18.63 13.96 -4.62
CA VAL A 273 -19.18 13.30 -3.43
C VAL A 273 -18.04 12.85 -2.51
N LEU A 274 -18.12 13.21 -1.23
CA LEU A 274 -17.30 12.63 -0.17
C LEU A 274 -18.02 11.38 0.36
N ALA A 275 -17.65 10.20 -0.15
CA ALA A 275 -18.37 8.95 0.11
C ALA A 275 -18.11 8.35 1.50
N GLY A 276 -17.08 8.84 2.21
CA GLY A 276 -16.64 8.21 3.46
C GLY A 276 -15.75 6.99 3.23
N PRO A 277 -15.40 6.26 4.30
CA PRO A 277 -14.55 5.09 4.21
C PRO A 277 -15.29 3.94 3.52
N GLN A 278 -14.58 3.23 2.62
CA GLN A 278 -15.04 2.02 1.96
C GLN A 278 -14.00 0.92 2.09
N ALA A 279 -14.44 -0.33 2.10
CA ALA A 279 -13.58 -1.50 2.15
C ALA A 279 -14.18 -2.67 1.35
N GLY A 280 -13.35 -3.67 1.02
CA GLY A 280 -13.79 -4.89 0.34
C GLY A 280 -14.56 -4.60 -0.95
N ALA A 281 -15.72 -5.23 -1.13
CA ALA A 281 -16.52 -5.14 -2.36
C ALA A 281 -16.98 -3.71 -2.70
N GLU A 282 -17.19 -2.84 -1.73
CA GLU A 282 -17.61 -1.47 -1.96
C GLU A 282 -16.47 -0.62 -2.56
N LEU A 283 -15.27 -0.75 -2.00
CA LEU A 283 -14.07 -0.11 -2.55
C LEU A 283 -13.73 -0.68 -3.93
N ASP A 284 -13.85 -1.98 -4.11
CA ASP A 284 -13.65 -2.63 -5.41
C ASP A 284 -14.63 -2.09 -6.46
N ALA A 285 -15.91 -1.88 -6.10
CA ALA A 285 -16.91 -1.30 -7.00
C ALA A 285 -16.55 0.14 -7.38
N SER A 286 -16.02 0.95 -6.44
CA SER A 286 -15.56 2.31 -6.70
C SER A 286 -14.39 2.35 -7.70
N TYR A 287 -13.40 1.49 -7.53
CA TYR A 287 -12.32 1.33 -8.52
C TYR A 287 -12.82 0.80 -9.86
N HIS A 288 -13.75 -0.16 -9.85
CA HIS A 288 -14.28 -0.78 -11.06
C HIS A 288 -15.03 0.22 -11.96
N ALA A 289 -15.70 1.20 -11.35
CA ALA A 289 -16.41 2.27 -12.04
C ALA A 289 -15.51 3.44 -12.45
N ALA A 290 -14.24 3.48 -12.05
CA ALA A 290 -13.35 4.62 -12.30
C ALA A 290 -12.80 4.62 -13.73
N ASP A 291 -12.80 5.79 -14.37
CA ASP A 291 -12.13 6.04 -15.65
C ASP A 291 -10.74 6.63 -15.48
N LEU A 292 -10.56 7.46 -14.45
CA LEU A 292 -9.29 8.07 -14.04
C LEU A 292 -9.23 8.17 -12.51
N MET A 293 -8.12 7.77 -11.93
CA MET A 293 -7.83 8.07 -10.54
C MET A 293 -7.11 9.41 -10.43
N VAL A 294 -7.50 10.24 -9.44
CA VAL A 294 -6.87 11.54 -9.17
C VAL A 294 -6.40 11.59 -7.73
N LEU A 295 -5.11 11.88 -7.49
CA LEU A 295 -4.51 11.98 -6.16
C LEU A 295 -3.67 13.27 -6.06
N THR A 296 -4.08 14.19 -5.19
CA THR A 296 -3.52 15.55 -5.09
C THR A 296 -2.71 15.79 -3.82
N SER A 297 -2.10 14.73 -3.28
CA SER A 297 -1.38 14.74 -2.02
C SER A 297 -0.19 15.70 -2.00
N TYR A 298 0.10 16.25 -0.82
CA TYR A 298 1.31 17.03 -0.55
C TYR A 298 2.50 16.16 -0.15
N ALA A 299 2.22 15.02 0.46
CA ALA A 299 3.23 14.05 0.86
C ALA A 299 2.69 12.62 0.76
N GLU A 300 3.48 11.74 0.16
CA GLU A 300 3.25 10.30 0.05
C GLU A 300 4.58 9.56 0.12
N THR A 301 4.66 8.57 0.97
CA THR A 301 5.85 7.71 1.02
C THR A 301 5.84 6.64 -0.07
N TYR A 302 4.65 6.24 -0.54
CA TYR A 302 4.48 5.30 -1.64
C TYR A 302 3.26 5.64 -2.52
N GLY A 303 2.04 5.54 -1.96
CA GLY A 303 0.81 5.75 -2.71
C GLY A 303 0.12 4.44 -3.12
N MET A 304 -0.24 3.61 -2.13
CA MET A 304 -0.91 2.31 -2.37
C MET A 304 -2.13 2.43 -3.27
N ALA A 305 -2.95 3.46 -3.07
CA ALA A 305 -4.13 3.70 -3.90
C ALA A 305 -3.79 3.85 -5.40
N VAL A 306 -2.61 4.38 -5.73
CA VAL A 306 -2.12 4.46 -7.12
C VAL A 306 -1.86 3.06 -7.68
N THR A 307 -1.17 2.20 -6.95
CA THR A 307 -0.90 0.83 -7.41
C THR A 307 -2.18 -0.02 -7.44
N GLU A 308 -3.13 0.20 -6.55
CA GLU A 308 -4.46 -0.43 -6.57
C GLU A 308 -5.27 -0.04 -7.82
N ALA A 309 -5.22 1.25 -8.22
CA ALA A 309 -5.83 1.72 -9.48
C ALA A 309 -5.15 1.07 -10.70
N LEU A 310 -3.81 1.09 -10.73
CA LEU A 310 -3.03 0.48 -11.82
C LEU A 310 -3.21 -1.03 -11.90
N ALA A 311 -3.38 -1.73 -10.76
CA ALA A 311 -3.72 -3.16 -10.72
C ALA A 311 -5.06 -3.47 -11.40
N ARG A 312 -5.95 -2.48 -11.49
CA ARG A 312 -7.23 -2.54 -12.21
C ARG A 312 -7.18 -1.92 -13.61
N GLY A 313 -5.99 -1.47 -14.05
CA GLY A 313 -5.80 -0.84 -15.36
C GLY A 313 -6.39 0.57 -15.47
N VAL A 314 -6.67 1.21 -14.33
CA VAL A 314 -7.12 2.60 -14.25
C VAL A 314 -5.90 3.52 -14.30
N PRO A 315 -5.83 4.46 -15.26
CA PRO A 315 -4.76 5.45 -15.30
C PRO A 315 -4.87 6.46 -14.16
N VAL A 316 -3.78 7.17 -13.90
CA VAL A 316 -3.63 8.03 -12.74
C VAL A 316 -3.24 9.46 -13.15
N LEU A 317 -3.84 10.45 -12.50
CA LEU A 317 -3.35 11.83 -12.42
C LEU A 317 -2.96 12.09 -10.95
N ALA A 318 -1.69 12.34 -10.70
CA ALA A 318 -1.22 12.53 -9.33
C ALA A 318 -0.21 13.69 -9.22
N THR A 319 -0.02 14.20 -8.02
CA THR A 319 1.06 15.15 -7.74
C THR A 319 2.43 14.46 -7.76
N ASP A 320 3.45 15.18 -8.22
CA ASP A 320 4.85 14.71 -8.27
C ASP A 320 5.50 14.90 -6.88
N VAL A 321 5.12 14.05 -5.93
CA VAL A 321 5.62 14.11 -4.55
C VAL A 321 6.00 12.74 -4.03
N GLY A 322 7.06 12.69 -3.24
CA GLY A 322 7.42 11.51 -2.47
C GLY A 322 7.66 10.26 -3.32
N GLY A 323 7.01 9.18 -2.94
CA GLY A 323 7.04 7.89 -3.63
C GLY A 323 6.04 7.76 -4.79
N LEU A 324 5.21 8.76 -5.07
CA LEU A 324 4.22 8.69 -6.16
C LEU A 324 4.83 8.41 -7.55
N PRO A 325 5.97 9.03 -7.94
CA PRO A 325 6.63 8.66 -9.19
C PRO A 325 7.02 7.18 -9.28
N GLU A 326 7.45 6.58 -8.15
CA GLU A 326 7.79 5.16 -8.08
C GLU A 326 6.54 4.27 -8.19
N ALA A 327 5.44 4.65 -7.51
CA ALA A 327 4.18 3.93 -7.57
C ALA A 327 3.55 3.95 -8.97
N VAL A 328 3.54 5.11 -9.63
CA VAL A 328 3.12 5.23 -11.03
C VAL A 328 4.01 4.38 -11.92
N GLY A 329 5.30 4.55 -11.83
CA GLY A 329 6.31 3.79 -12.55
C GLY A 329 6.10 3.76 -14.05
N ARG A 330 6.54 2.68 -14.70
CA ARG A 330 6.41 2.47 -16.14
C ARG A 330 5.89 1.07 -16.45
N ALA A 331 5.19 0.94 -17.55
CA ALA A 331 4.85 -0.36 -18.13
C ALA A 331 6.11 -1.03 -18.71
N PRO A 332 6.12 -2.36 -18.94
CA PRO A 332 7.29 -3.08 -19.48
C PRO A 332 7.80 -2.55 -20.81
N ASP A 333 6.94 -1.93 -21.61
CA ASP A 333 7.29 -1.29 -22.89
C ASP A 333 7.73 0.18 -22.75
N GLY A 334 7.92 0.67 -21.52
CA GLY A 334 8.30 2.04 -21.20
C GLY A 334 7.14 3.04 -21.15
N GLY A 335 5.91 2.62 -21.47
CA GLY A 335 4.73 3.48 -21.41
C GLY A 335 4.47 3.97 -19.98
N VAL A 336 4.09 5.25 -19.83
CA VAL A 336 3.76 5.86 -18.52
C VAL A 336 2.25 5.77 -18.31
N PRO A 337 1.79 5.12 -17.21
CA PRO A 337 0.38 4.87 -16.95
C PRO A 337 -0.35 6.03 -16.28
N GLY A 338 0.31 7.15 -16.06
CA GLY A 338 -0.25 8.31 -15.37
C GLY A 338 0.41 9.61 -15.77
N ILE A 339 -0.13 10.68 -15.23
CA ILE A 339 0.36 12.05 -15.38
C ILE A 339 0.78 12.53 -13.98
N LEU A 340 1.97 13.10 -13.88
CA LEU A 340 2.44 13.73 -12.65
C LEU A 340 2.45 15.24 -12.83
N VAL A 341 1.88 15.95 -11.86
CA VAL A 341 1.79 17.42 -11.85
C VAL A 341 2.48 18.00 -10.62
N PRO A 342 3.01 19.23 -10.69
CA PRO A 342 3.55 19.88 -9.49
C PRO A 342 2.52 19.94 -8.36
N PRO A 343 2.93 19.72 -7.10
CA PRO A 343 2.04 19.89 -5.95
C PRO A 343 1.59 21.36 -5.84
N GLU A 344 0.51 21.57 -5.11
CA GLU A 344 -0.05 22.92 -4.84
C GLU A 344 -0.45 23.73 -6.09
N ASN A 345 -0.63 23.06 -7.23
CA ASN A 345 -0.95 23.70 -8.49
C ASN A 345 -2.29 23.22 -9.08
N PRO A 346 -3.45 23.78 -8.62
CA PRO A 346 -4.76 23.42 -9.15
C PRO A 346 -4.88 23.69 -10.65
N ALA A 347 -4.19 24.71 -11.15
CA ALA A 347 -4.22 25.05 -12.58
C ALA A 347 -3.57 23.96 -13.44
N ALA A 348 -2.46 23.35 -12.97
CA ALA A 348 -1.85 22.21 -13.64
C ALA A 348 -2.77 20.99 -13.62
N ILE A 349 -3.42 20.70 -12.49
CA ILE A 349 -4.42 19.62 -12.40
C ILE A 349 -5.56 19.87 -13.40
N ALA A 350 -6.10 21.10 -13.46
CA ALA A 350 -7.18 21.46 -14.38
C ALA A 350 -6.75 21.34 -15.86
N ALA A 351 -5.53 21.74 -16.19
CA ALA A 351 -4.99 21.62 -17.55
C ALA A 351 -4.90 20.15 -18.00
N GLU A 352 -4.40 19.27 -17.13
CA GLU A 352 -4.30 17.84 -17.44
C GLU A 352 -5.69 17.17 -17.51
N LEU A 353 -6.63 17.60 -16.66
CA LEU A 353 -8.04 17.16 -16.77
C LEU A 353 -8.66 17.59 -18.09
N ARG A 354 -8.42 18.83 -18.58
CA ARG A 354 -8.87 19.27 -19.92
C ARG A 354 -8.27 18.41 -21.02
N GLY A 355 -6.98 18.07 -20.94
CA GLY A 355 -6.33 17.13 -21.86
C GLY A 355 -6.98 15.74 -21.81
N TRP A 356 -7.25 15.23 -20.60
CA TRP A 356 -7.94 13.95 -20.41
C TRP A 356 -9.35 13.95 -21.04
N PHE A 357 -10.13 14.97 -20.83
CA PHE A 357 -11.49 15.06 -21.37
C PHE A 357 -11.51 15.34 -22.89
N GLY A 358 -10.62 16.20 -23.39
CA GLY A 358 -10.61 16.65 -24.78
C GLY A 358 -9.91 15.69 -25.74
N GLU A 359 -8.85 15.01 -25.30
CA GLU A 359 -7.95 14.29 -26.20
C GLU A 359 -8.09 12.75 -26.08
N ALA A 360 -8.81 12.15 -27.03
CA ALA A 360 -9.00 10.68 -27.06
C ALA A 360 -7.67 9.91 -27.14
N ASP A 361 -6.65 10.45 -27.78
CA ASP A 361 -5.34 9.83 -27.90
C ASP A 361 -4.59 9.78 -26.57
N VAL A 362 -4.70 10.83 -25.75
CA VAL A 362 -4.16 10.85 -24.38
C VAL A 362 -4.80 9.74 -23.57
N ARG A 363 -6.13 9.64 -23.59
CA ARG A 363 -6.87 8.58 -22.87
C ARG A 363 -6.46 7.19 -23.33
N ARG A 364 -6.41 6.94 -24.64
CA ARG A 364 -6.03 5.63 -25.18
C ARG A 364 -4.62 5.23 -24.74
N ARG A 365 -3.67 6.17 -24.85
CA ARG A 365 -2.27 5.95 -24.44
C ARG A 365 -2.15 5.61 -22.96
N LEU A 366 -2.78 6.41 -22.10
CA LEU A 366 -2.73 6.22 -20.64
C LEU A 366 -3.39 4.91 -20.21
N LYS A 367 -4.61 4.62 -20.72
CA LYS A 367 -5.31 3.35 -20.42
C LYS A 367 -4.52 2.13 -20.91
N ALA A 368 -3.93 2.20 -22.10
CA ALA A 368 -3.09 1.11 -22.60
C ALA A 368 -1.85 0.90 -21.71
N ALA A 369 -1.18 1.97 -21.30
CA ALA A 369 -0.03 1.89 -20.41
C ALA A 369 -0.43 1.36 -19.01
N ALA A 370 -1.55 1.82 -18.43
CA ALA A 370 -2.05 1.34 -17.14
C ALA A 370 -2.37 -0.17 -17.17
N ARG A 371 -3.01 -0.65 -18.26
CA ARG A 371 -3.28 -2.09 -18.43
C ARG A 371 -1.98 -2.92 -18.53
N ARG A 372 -0.94 -2.41 -19.19
CA ARG A 372 0.36 -3.10 -19.27
C ARG A 372 1.16 -3.01 -17.97
N ARG A 373 1.05 -1.91 -17.22
CA ARG A 373 1.72 -1.72 -15.92
C ARG A 373 1.30 -2.77 -14.88
N ARG A 374 0.06 -3.29 -14.95
CA ARG A 374 -0.42 -4.37 -14.07
C ARG A 374 0.55 -5.55 -13.99
N ALA A 375 1.11 -5.95 -15.15
CA ALA A 375 2.00 -7.11 -15.21
C ALA A 375 3.37 -6.86 -14.53
N ALA A 376 3.70 -5.61 -14.25
CA ALA A 376 4.95 -5.20 -13.60
C ALA A 376 4.75 -4.69 -12.17
N LEU A 377 3.55 -4.82 -11.62
CA LEU A 377 3.31 -4.55 -10.20
C LEU A 377 3.74 -5.76 -9.37
N ASP A 378 4.52 -5.50 -8.34
CA ASP A 378 4.85 -6.52 -7.35
C ASP A 378 3.64 -6.85 -6.48
N GLY A 379 3.48 -8.15 -6.18
CA GLY A 379 2.49 -8.59 -5.21
C GLY A 379 3.05 -8.58 -3.78
N TRP A 380 2.16 -8.72 -2.80
CA TRP A 380 2.49 -8.70 -1.37
C TRP A 380 3.51 -9.77 -0.94
N ALA A 381 3.62 -10.86 -1.70
CA ALA A 381 4.67 -11.86 -1.48
C ALA A 381 6.09 -11.28 -1.62
N THR A 382 6.31 -10.28 -2.49
CA THR A 382 7.59 -9.57 -2.62
C THR A 382 7.86 -8.72 -1.37
N THR A 383 6.85 -7.99 -0.87
CA THR A 383 6.91 -7.23 0.37
C THR A 383 7.30 -8.12 1.56
N ALA A 384 6.57 -9.23 1.74
CA ALA A 384 6.81 -10.16 2.84
C ALA A 384 8.20 -10.82 2.74
N ARG A 385 8.66 -11.16 1.53
CA ARG A 385 10.02 -11.69 1.30
C ARG A 385 11.09 -10.67 1.70
N SER A 386 10.94 -9.40 1.33
CA SER A 386 11.86 -8.32 1.68
C SER A 386 11.94 -8.15 3.19
N LEU A 387 10.79 -8.07 3.86
CA LEU A 387 10.72 -8.00 5.33
C LEU A 387 11.37 -9.22 6.00
N ALA A 388 11.05 -10.44 5.55
CA ALA A 388 11.62 -11.68 6.07
C ALA A 388 13.15 -11.69 5.94
N ALA A 389 13.69 -11.18 4.83
CA ALA A 389 15.13 -11.07 4.62
C ALA A 389 15.77 -10.07 5.59
N VAL A 390 15.17 -8.92 5.84
CA VAL A 390 15.66 -7.93 6.81
C VAL A 390 15.65 -8.51 8.22
N LEU A 391 14.51 -9.07 8.65
CA LEU A 391 14.38 -9.69 9.97
C LEU A 391 15.39 -10.83 10.18
N GLY A 392 15.68 -11.61 9.12
CA GLY A 392 16.66 -12.70 9.15
C GLY A 392 18.11 -12.25 9.28
N ARG A 393 18.42 -11.01 8.89
CA ARG A 393 19.77 -10.42 8.95
C ARG A 393 20.02 -9.60 10.22
N LEU A 394 18.99 -9.40 11.06
CA LEU A 394 19.19 -8.69 12.32
C LEU A 394 20.32 -9.38 13.13
N PRO A 395 21.25 -8.61 13.73
CA PRO A 395 22.38 -9.16 14.51
C PRO A 395 21.87 -10.09 15.62
N ASN A 396 22.53 -11.22 15.83
CA ASN A 396 22.18 -12.15 16.91
C ASN A 396 22.51 -11.59 18.30
N GLU A 397 23.50 -10.70 18.37
CA GLU A 397 23.81 -9.96 19.59
C GLU A 397 23.41 -8.49 19.41
N PRO A 398 22.72 -7.90 20.40
CA PRO A 398 22.41 -6.49 20.38
C PRO A 398 23.69 -5.64 20.37
N ARG A 399 23.67 -4.50 19.70
CA ARG A 399 24.81 -3.58 19.67
C ARG A 399 25.09 -3.09 21.09
N ARG A 400 26.27 -3.40 21.62
CA ARG A 400 26.80 -2.67 22.76
C ARG A 400 27.20 -1.29 22.25
N THR A 401 26.49 -0.24 22.67
CA THR A 401 26.95 1.15 22.47
C THR A 401 28.26 1.31 23.24
N ALA A 402 29.32 1.66 22.53
CA ALA A 402 30.60 2.05 23.11
C ALA A 402 30.45 3.40 23.82
#